data_be0e62bcf80666067e51a903839372d2
#
_entry.id   be0e62bcf80666067e51a903839372d2
#
_cell.length_a   1.000
_cell.length_b   1.000
_cell.length_c   1.000
_cell.angle_alpha   90.00
_cell.angle_beta   90.00
_cell.angle_gamma   90.00
#
_symmetry.space_group_name_H-M   'P 1'
#
loop_
_entity.id
_entity.type
_entity.pdbx_description
1 polymer ?
#
loop_
_entity_poly.entity_id
_entity_poly.type
_entity_poly.pdbx_seq_one_letter_code
_entity_poly.pdbx_strand_id
1 'polypeptide(L)'
;NESAKQNTSQRRRGEREMSTNNSRRRRVLLPVDITSSSEEMCAWACENFFRPSDIVTVLSVAKKQIVPHGSSYFGLSHDHSEAEAVLHAQEWIETHIKPRLEKCGCGVEVIVKLLETDKHHVAEAIIEESKRMDEESDGDSRYKFEAIVLASHKRGAIKEFFLGSVANYVLHHANIAVVVQRMK
;
A
#
# COMPACT_ATOMS: atom_id res chain seq x y z
N ASN A 1 -13.24 -57.29 -4.56
CA ASN A 1 -12.36 -56.42 -5.42
C ASN A 1 -12.97 -55.04 -5.77
N GLU A 2 -14.25 -54.81 -5.61
CA GLU A 2 -14.93 -53.52 -5.85
C GLU A 2 -14.79 -52.55 -4.67
N SER A 3 -14.86 -53.03 -3.44
CA SER A 3 -14.74 -52.20 -2.23
C SER A 3 -13.37 -51.54 -2.07
N ALA A 4 -12.30 -52.17 -2.55
CA ALA A 4 -10.94 -51.61 -2.51
C ALA A 4 -10.75 -50.47 -3.53
N LYS A 5 -11.44 -50.54 -4.69
CA LYS A 5 -11.35 -49.46 -5.72
C LYS A 5 -12.15 -48.22 -5.34
N GLN A 6 -13.27 -48.37 -4.63
CA GLN A 6 -14.05 -47.23 -4.15
C GLN A 6 -13.33 -46.45 -3.05
N ASN A 7 -12.63 -47.14 -2.15
CA ASN A 7 -11.89 -46.49 -1.07
C ASN A 7 -10.66 -45.70 -1.56
N THR A 8 -10.03 -46.18 -2.63
CA THR A 8 -8.88 -45.47 -3.26
C THR A 8 -9.32 -44.23 -4.05
N SER A 9 -10.51 -44.27 -4.66
CA SER A 9 -11.09 -43.13 -5.37
C SER A 9 -11.52 -42.02 -4.42
N GLN A 10 -12.09 -42.35 -3.28
CA GLN A 10 -12.50 -41.34 -2.27
C GLN A 10 -11.28 -40.71 -1.58
N ARG A 11 -10.24 -41.48 -1.29
CA ARG A 11 -8.98 -40.90 -0.76
C ARG A 11 -8.33 -39.94 -1.74
N ARG A 12 -8.24 -40.28 -3.02
CA ARG A 12 -7.66 -39.39 -4.05
C ARG A 12 -8.51 -38.15 -4.30
N ARG A 13 -9.81 -38.18 -4.07
CA ARG A 13 -10.71 -37.03 -4.16
C ARG A 13 -10.51 -36.08 -2.95
N GLY A 14 -10.41 -36.64 -1.74
CA GLY A 14 -10.10 -35.87 -0.54
C GLY A 14 -8.70 -35.22 -0.56
N GLU A 15 -7.70 -35.92 -1.09
CA GLU A 15 -6.34 -35.38 -1.25
C GLU A 15 -6.25 -34.27 -2.35
N ARG A 16 -7.09 -34.36 -3.38
CA ARG A 16 -7.21 -33.28 -4.39
C ARG A 16 -7.95 -32.05 -3.86
N GLU A 17 -8.92 -32.21 -3.01
CA GLU A 17 -9.68 -31.09 -2.40
C GLU A 17 -8.85 -30.36 -1.33
N MET A 18 -7.93 -31.04 -0.65
CA MET A 18 -7.00 -30.40 0.30
C MET A 18 -5.83 -29.69 -0.37
N SER A 19 -5.53 -29.96 -1.63
CA SER A 19 -4.37 -29.41 -2.36
C SER A 19 -4.66 -28.14 -3.15
N THR A 20 -5.91 -27.65 -3.21
CA THR A 20 -6.28 -26.52 -4.08
C THR A 20 -6.69 -25.25 -3.35
N ASN A 21 -6.50 -25.17 -2.03
CA ASN A 21 -6.75 -23.90 -1.32
C ASN A 21 -5.48 -23.06 -1.16
N ASN A 22 -4.69 -22.96 -2.23
CA ASN A 22 -3.75 -21.86 -2.41
C ASN A 22 -4.56 -20.64 -2.88
N SER A 23 -5.48 -20.19 -2.04
CA SER A 23 -6.28 -19.00 -2.32
C SER A 23 -5.32 -17.83 -2.51
N ARG A 24 -5.23 -17.34 -3.73
CA ARG A 24 -4.49 -16.14 -4.10
C ARG A 24 -4.83 -15.04 -3.10
N ARG A 25 -3.85 -14.60 -2.32
CA ARG A 25 -4.03 -13.50 -1.40
C ARG A 25 -4.16 -12.21 -2.20
N ARG A 26 -5.22 -11.46 -1.96
CA ARG A 26 -5.42 -10.15 -2.58
C ARG A 26 -4.35 -9.19 -2.10
N ARG A 27 -3.73 -8.48 -3.02
CA ARG A 27 -2.72 -7.46 -2.71
C ARG A 27 -3.32 -6.07 -2.89
N VAL A 28 -3.16 -5.23 -1.89
CA VAL A 28 -3.69 -3.86 -1.87
C VAL A 28 -2.57 -2.88 -1.57
N LEU A 29 -2.46 -1.83 -2.37
CA LEU A 29 -1.54 -0.72 -2.14
C LEU A 29 -2.23 0.34 -1.28
N LEU A 30 -1.60 0.70 -0.16
CA LEU A 30 -2.06 1.69 0.80
C LEU A 30 -1.05 2.83 0.90
N PRO A 31 -1.14 3.86 0.05
CA PRO A 31 -0.33 5.06 0.21
C PRO A 31 -0.71 5.84 1.47
N VAL A 32 0.30 6.21 2.25
CA VAL A 32 0.13 6.96 3.50
C VAL A 32 1.08 8.15 3.54
N ASP A 33 0.62 9.24 4.16
CA ASP A 33 1.47 10.32 4.65
C ASP A 33 1.54 10.24 6.19
N ILE A 34 2.44 11.00 6.79
CA ILE A 34 2.61 11.01 8.26
C ILE A 34 1.57 11.95 8.87
N THR A 35 0.29 11.57 8.78
CA THR A 35 -0.83 12.37 9.30
C THR A 35 -1.90 11.50 9.95
N SER A 36 -2.69 12.11 10.84
CA SER A 36 -3.86 11.47 11.45
C SER A 36 -4.89 11.00 10.43
N SER A 37 -4.98 11.66 9.28
CA SER A 37 -5.90 11.24 8.21
C SER A 37 -5.52 9.89 7.61
N SER A 38 -4.23 9.57 7.52
CA SER A 38 -3.79 8.24 7.11
C SER A 38 -4.14 7.17 8.14
N GLU A 39 -4.07 7.51 9.43
CA GLU A 39 -4.52 6.60 10.49
C GLU A 39 -6.04 6.36 10.43
N GLU A 40 -6.83 7.42 10.28
CA GLU A 40 -8.29 7.32 10.15
C GLU A 40 -8.69 6.51 8.91
N MET A 41 -8.01 6.73 7.77
CA MET A 41 -8.23 5.95 6.56
C MET A 41 -7.89 4.47 6.77
N CYS A 42 -6.76 4.16 7.41
CA CYS A 42 -6.36 2.79 7.72
C CYS A 42 -7.41 2.12 8.62
N ALA A 43 -7.89 2.80 9.65
CA ALA A 43 -8.93 2.30 10.52
C ALA A 43 -10.22 2.00 9.76
N TRP A 44 -10.68 2.95 8.93
CA TRP A 44 -11.86 2.76 8.08
C TRP A 44 -11.68 1.58 7.11
N ALA A 45 -10.50 1.46 6.48
CA ALA A 45 -10.23 0.39 5.54
C ALA A 45 -10.21 -1.00 6.21
N CYS A 46 -9.71 -1.09 7.44
CA CYS A 46 -9.76 -2.31 8.25
C CYS A 46 -11.22 -2.74 8.54
N GLU A 47 -12.12 -1.79 8.76
CA GLU A 47 -13.51 -2.09 9.08
C GLU A 47 -14.37 -2.36 7.85
N ASN A 48 -14.06 -1.73 6.71
CA ASN A 48 -14.98 -1.68 5.57
C ASN A 48 -14.44 -2.28 4.27
N PHE A 49 -13.13 -2.44 4.12
CA PHE A 49 -12.52 -2.81 2.84
C PHE A 49 -11.57 -4.00 2.89
N PHE A 50 -10.64 -4.02 3.85
CA PHE A 50 -9.67 -5.11 3.96
C PHE A 50 -10.31 -6.41 4.42
N ARG A 51 -9.74 -7.52 3.99
CA ARG A 51 -10.17 -8.87 4.36
C ARG A 51 -9.05 -9.55 5.14
N PRO A 52 -9.37 -10.41 6.09
CA PRO A 52 -8.37 -11.29 6.68
C PRO A 52 -7.62 -12.04 5.55
N SER A 53 -6.31 -12.14 5.65
CA SER A 53 -5.40 -12.68 4.64
C SER A 53 -5.05 -11.77 3.45
N ASP A 54 -5.60 -10.58 3.29
CA ASP A 54 -5.05 -9.61 2.32
C ASP A 54 -3.59 -9.31 2.64
N ILE A 55 -2.81 -9.01 1.61
CA ILE A 55 -1.46 -8.45 1.76
C ILE A 55 -1.58 -6.96 1.47
N VAL A 56 -1.32 -6.14 2.48
CA VAL A 56 -1.36 -4.68 2.35
C VAL A 56 0.07 -4.15 2.27
N THR A 57 0.42 -3.61 1.13
CA THR A 57 1.67 -2.89 0.95
C THR A 57 1.46 -1.42 1.31
N VAL A 58 2.03 -1.00 2.42
CA VAL A 58 1.98 0.39 2.89
C VAL A 58 3.10 1.16 2.21
N LEU A 59 2.74 2.17 1.42
CA LEU A 59 3.68 3.02 0.68
C LEU A 59 3.72 4.41 1.30
N SER A 60 4.87 4.83 1.80
CA SER A 60 5.14 6.23 2.15
C SER A 60 6.11 6.85 1.14
N VAL A 61 5.83 8.09 0.77
CA VAL A 61 6.66 8.86 -0.16
C VAL A 61 7.22 10.06 0.59
N ALA A 62 8.48 9.97 1.00
CA ALA A 62 9.20 11.05 1.63
C ALA A 62 9.80 11.99 0.57
N LYS A 63 9.74 13.30 0.83
CA LYS A 63 10.37 14.30 -0.03
C LYS A 63 11.78 14.59 0.47
N LYS A 64 12.73 14.60 -0.45
CA LYS A 64 14.07 15.10 -0.19
C LYS A 64 13.98 16.58 0.18
N GLN A 65 14.50 16.97 1.33
CA GLN A 65 14.61 18.39 1.68
C GLN A 65 15.78 18.99 0.91
N ILE A 66 15.47 19.91 0.00
CA ILE A 66 16.50 20.73 -0.65
C ILE A 66 16.94 21.80 0.35
N VAL A 67 18.09 21.60 0.97
CA VAL A 67 18.74 22.64 1.73
C VAL A 67 19.38 23.62 0.73
N PRO A 68 19.01 24.91 0.70
CA PRO A 68 19.62 25.86 -0.22
C PRO A 68 21.13 25.87 -0.06
N HIS A 69 21.88 25.80 -1.16
CA HIS A 69 23.32 25.96 -1.16
C HIS A 69 23.70 27.32 -0.51
N GLY A 70 24.37 27.28 0.64
CA GLY A 70 24.77 28.46 1.42
C GLY A 70 24.36 28.41 2.89
N SER A 71 23.50 27.50 3.32
CA SER A 71 23.13 27.32 4.73
C SER A 71 23.99 26.25 5.40
N SER A 72 25.29 26.25 5.17
CA SER A 72 26.26 25.37 5.83
C SER A 72 26.57 25.85 7.25
N TYR A 73 25.55 26.08 8.05
CA TYR A 73 25.70 26.17 9.50
C TYR A 73 25.42 24.80 10.08
N PHE A 74 26.45 24.20 10.65
CA PHE A 74 26.46 22.85 11.25
C PHE A 74 26.49 21.69 10.25
N GLY A 75 27.57 21.40 9.62
CA GLY A 75 28.18 20.10 9.27
C GLY A 75 27.29 18.84 9.04
N LEU A 76 25.98 18.99 8.85
CA LEU A 76 25.08 17.90 8.54
C LEU A 76 25.09 17.69 7.02
N SER A 77 25.69 16.58 6.59
CA SER A 77 25.70 16.18 5.19
C SER A 77 24.27 15.89 4.71
N HIS A 78 24.00 16.12 3.43
CA HIS A 78 22.73 15.80 2.76
C HIS A 78 22.23 14.39 3.04
N ASP A 79 23.15 13.43 3.17
CA ASP A 79 22.84 12.00 3.38
C ASP A 79 22.14 11.74 4.72
N HIS A 80 22.45 12.49 5.78
CA HIS A 80 21.80 12.29 7.09
C HIS A 80 20.32 12.67 7.09
N SER A 81 19.96 13.75 6.39
CA SER A 81 18.57 14.23 6.36
C SER A 81 17.64 13.29 5.59
N GLU A 82 18.16 12.58 4.59
CA GLU A 82 17.39 11.60 3.79
C GLU A 82 17.16 10.30 4.57
N ALA A 83 18.22 9.78 5.18
CA ALA A 83 18.13 8.60 6.03
C ALA A 83 17.18 8.84 7.22
N GLU A 84 17.23 10.01 7.84
CA GLU A 84 16.32 10.39 8.93
C GLU A 84 14.87 10.46 8.47
N ALA A 85 14.59 11.02 7.28
CA ALA A 85 13.23 11.08 6.73
C ALA A 85 12.65 9.69 6.46
N VAL A 86 13.47 8.77 5.94
CA VAL A 86 13.08 7.37 5.71
C VAL A 86 12.82 6.67 7.04
N LEU A 87 13.74 6.79 7.99
CA LEU A 87 13.59 6.17 9.32
C LEU A 87 12.35 6.68 10.03
N HIS A 88 12.11 7.99 10.03
CA HIS A 88 10.92 8.59 10.63
C HIS A 88 9.63 8.07 9.99
N ALA A 89 9.59 7.94 8.66
CA ALA A 89 8.43 7.38 7.98
C ALA A 89 8.22 5.90 8.32
N GLN A 90 9.29 5.11 8.40
CA GLN A 90 9.22 3.71 8.81
C GLN A 90 8.73 3.55 10.24
N GLU A 91 9.31 4.28 11.19
CA GLU A 91 8.89 4.26 12.60
C GLU A 91 7.43 4.66 12.77
N TRP A 92 6.99 5.67 12.05
CA TRP A 92 5.60 6.11 12.11
C TRP A 92 4.65 5.02 11.59
N ILE A 93 4.97 4.38 10.46
CA ILE A 93 4.17 3.26 9.91
C ILE A 93 4.14 2.07 10.86
N GLU A 94 5.30 1.69 11.41
CA GLU A 94 5.41 0.56 12.36
C GLU A 94 4.60 0.81 13.64
N THR A 95 4.49 2.08 14.05
CA THR A 95 3.79 2.45 15.30
C THR A 95 2.28 2.66 15.08
N HIS A 96 1.88 3.29 13.97
CA HIS A 96 0.51 3.80 13.80
C HIS A 96 -0.34 2.99 12.82
N ILE A 97 0.27 2.41 11.79
CA ILE A 97 -0.45 1.73 10.70
C ILE A 97 -0.38 0.22 10.83
N LYS A 98 0.82 -0.34 10.92
CA LYS A 98 1.03 -1.79 10.92
C LYS A 98 0.27 -2.55 12.00
N PRO A 99 0.22 -2.10 13.27
CA PRO A 99 -0.51 -2.84 14.30
C PRO A 99 -2.02 -2.93 14.02
N ARG A 100 -2.58 -1.94 13.34
CA ARG A 100 -4.00 -1.93 12.95
C ARG A 100 -4.27 -2.96 11.86
N LEU A 101 -3.41 -3.02 10.84
CA LEU A 101 -3.50 -3.97 9.73
C LEU A 101 -3.32 -5.43 10.22
N GLU A 102 -2.35 -5.68 11.08
CA GLU A 102 -2.12 -6.99 11.69
C GLU A 102 -3.31 -7.44 12.54
N LYS A 103 -3.90 -6.53 13.31
CA LYS A 103 -5.10 -6.80 14.11
C LYS A 103 -6.30 -7.19 13.25
N CYS A 104 -6.44 -6.68 12.05
CA CYS A 104 -7.50 -7.11 11.11
C CYS A 104 -7.13 -8.34 10.27
N GLY A 105 -5.99 -8.99 10.55
CA GLY A 105 -5.57 -10.24 9.94
C GLY A 105 -4.88 -10.09 8.58
N CYS A 106 -4.42 -8.88 8.24
CA CYS A 106 -3.68 -8.63 7.01
C CYS A 106 -2.19 -8.96 7.17
N GLY A 107 -1.57 -9.45 6.09
CA GLY A 107 -0.11 -9.40 5.94
C GLY A 107 0.31 -7.98 5.59
N VAL A 108 1.43 -7.50 6.14
CA VAL A 108 1.87 -6.12 5.95
C VAL A 108 3.26 -6.08 5.32
N GLU A 109 3.38 -5.33 4.24
CA GLU A 109 4.66 -4.97 3.61
C GLU A 109 4.82 -3.44 3.69
N VAL A 110 6.03 -2.96 3.98
CA VAL A 110 6.31 -1.52 4.11
C VAL A 110 7.33 -1.10 3.08
N ILE A 111 6.99 -0.08 2.30
CA ILE A 111 7.86 0.55 1.33
C ILE A 111 7.93 2.05 1.61
N VAL A 112 9.14 2.58 1.76
CA VAL A 112 9.37 4.01 1.82
C VAL A 112 10.20 4.43 0.62
N LYS A 113 9.63 5.29 -0.22
CA LYS A 113 10.30 5.88 -1.39
C LYS A 113 10.77 7.29 -1.08
N LEU A 114 11.99 7.62 -1.47
CA LEU A 114 12.49 8.98 -1.50
C LEU A 114 12.28 9.54 -2.91
N LEU A 115 11.62 10.70 -3.00
CA LEU A 115 11.54 11.46 -4.25
C LEU A 115 12.62 12.50 -4.28
N GLU A 116 13.47 12.45 -5.31
CA GLU A 116 14.37 13.54 -5.68
C GLU A 116 13.53 14.65 -6.27
N THR A 117 13.48 15.78 -5.55
CA THR A 117 13.02 17.11 -5.97
C THR A 117 11.61 17.33 -6.54
N ASP A 118 11.17 18.46 -6.22
CA ASP A 118 10.25 19.51 -6.66
C ASP A 118 9.00 19.18 -7.46
N LYS A 119 8.90 18.19 -8.30
CA LYS A 119 7.77 18.16 -9.25
C LYS A 119 7.19 16.79 -9.55
N HIS A 120 7.88 15.72 -9.34
CA HIS A 120 7.33 14.40 -9.64
C HIS A 120 6.75 13.80 -8.36
N HIS A 121 5.82 13.93 -8.22
CA HIS A 121 4.47 13.72 -7.83
C HIS A 121 4.37 12.41 -7.07
N VAL A 122 4.10 12.55 -5.78
CA VAL A 122 3.64 11.44 -4.94
C VAL A 122 2.66 10.54 -5.71
N ALA A 123 1.82 11.13 -6.54
CA ALA A 123 0.86 10.41 -7.35
C ALA A 123 1.49 9.51 -8.43
N GLU A 124 2.56 9.99 -9.08
CA GLU A 124 3.32 9.18 -10.06
C GLU A 124 4.02 8.02 -9.38
N ALA A 125 4.66 8.26 -8.22
CA ALA A 125 5.29 7.21 -7.45
C ALA A 125 4.30 6.12 -6.99
N ILE A 126 3.06 6.49 -6.69
CA ILE A 126 1.99 5.54 -6.38
C ILE A 126 1.63 4.70 -7.60
N ILE A 127 1.49 5.33 -8.77
CA ILE A 127 1.18 4.64 -10.03
C ILE A 127 2.32 3.72 -10.45
N GLU A 128 3.57 4.17 -10.37
CA GLU A 128 4.74 3.35 -10.66
C GLU A 128 4.80 2.12 -9.74
N GLU A 129 4.61 2.33 -8.43
CA GLU A 129 4.60 1.20 -7.48
C GLU A 129 3.47 0.22 -7.78
N SER A 130 2.30 0.72 -8.16
CA SER A 130 1.16 -0.14 -8.50
C SER A 130 1.43 -1.05 -9.71
N LYS A 131 2.35 -0.66 -10.59
CA LYS A 131 2.75 -1.41 -11.80
C LYS A 131 3.99 -2.29 -11.57
N ARG A 132 4.87 -1.92 -10.63
CA ARG A 132 6.17 -2.58 -10.41
C ARG A 132 6.06 -4.09 -10.23
N MET A 133 5.08 -4.54 -9.48
CA MET A 133 4.86 -5.96 -9.25
C MET A 133 4.42 -6.72 -10.51
N ASP A 134 3.84 -6.03 -11.50
CA ASP A 134 3.49 -6.61 -12.79
C ASP A 134 4.73 -6.91 -13.63
N GLU A 135 5.74 -6.04 -13.55
CA GLU A 135 6.98 -6.14 -14.32
C GLU A 135 7.95 -7.17 -13.71
N GLU A 136 8.06 -7.19 -12.37
CA GLU A 136 8.96 -8.11 -11.65
C GLU A 136 8.45 -9.56 -11.60
N SER A 137 7.17 -9.78 -11.82
CA SER A 137 6.53 -11.10 -11.60
C SER A 137 6.53 -12.02 -12.82
N ASP A 138 7.16 -11.63 -13.93
CA ASP A 138 7.15 -12.38 -15.21
C ASP A 138 5.73 -12.85 -15.61
N GLY A 139 4.74 -11.98 -15.38
CA GLY A 139 3.34 -12.23 -15.66
C GLY A 139 2.58 -13.06 -14.61
N ASP A 140 3.23 -13.43 -13.50
CA ASP A 140 2.54 -14.14 -12.41
C ASP A 140 1.56 -13.22 -11.69
N SER A 141 0.29 -13.43 -11.95
CA SER A 141 -0.80 -12.63 -11.39
C SER A 141 -0.87 -12.63 -9.86
N ARG A 142 -0.14 -13.52 -9.18
CA ARG A 142 -0.12 -13.61 -7.71
C ARG A 142 0.52 -12.42 -7.03
N TYR A 143 1.37 -11.69 -7.74
CA TYR A 143 2.08 -10.52 -7.22
C TYR A 143 1.44 -9.19 -7.59
N LYS A 144 0.40 -9.20 -8.44
CA LYS A 144 -0.26 -7.97 -8.88
C LYS A 144 -1.11 -7.33 -7.80
N PHE A 145 -1.05 -6.01 -7.70
CA PHE A 145 -2.03 -5.27 -6.91
C PHE A 145 -3.40 -5.31 -7.56
N GLU A 146 -4.44 -5.46 -6.74
CA GLU A 146 -5.83 -5.47 -7.18
C GLU A 146 -6.55 -4.17 -6.87
N ALA A 147 -6.04 -3.39 -5.91
CA ALA A 147 -6.61 -2.10 -5.56
C ALA A 147 -5.59 -1.14 -4.94
N ILE A 148 -5.90 0.14 -5.03
CA ILE A 148 -5.24 1.23 -4.30
C ILE A 148 -6.28 1.85 -3.37
N VAL A 149 -5.94 2.07 -2.10
CA VAL A 149 -6.81 2.75 -1.12
C VAL A 149 -6.20 4.08 -0.73
N LEU A 150 -6.94 5.17 -0.90
CA LEU A 150 -6.47 6.53 -0.70
C LEU A 150 -7.37 7.32 0.25
N ALA A 151 -6.78 8.19 1.06
CA ALA A 151 -7.49 9.25 1.75
C ALA A 151 -7.68 10.46 0.83
N SER A 152 -8.86 11.08 0.90
CA SER A 152 -9.08 12.40 0.32
C SER A 152 -9.25 13.42 1.43
N HIS A 153 -8.32 14.38 1.51
CA HIS A 153 -8.35 15.42 2.52
C HIS A 153 -9.17 16.62 2.08
N LYS A 154 -9.96 17.17 3.00
CA LYS A 154 -10.52 18.51 2.83
C LYS A 154 -9.44 19.55 3.09
N ARG A 155 -8.77 20.04 2.06
CA ARG A 155 -7.95 21.26 2.16
C ARG A 155 -8.76 22.47 1.69
N GLY A 156 -9.18 23.33 2.64
CA GLY A 156 -9.78 24.63 2.37
C GLY A 156 -11.30 24.67 2.27
N ALA A 157 -11.83 25.89 2.26
CA ALA A 157 -13.26 26.23 2.31
C ALA A 157 -14.04 25.98 1.00
N ILE A 158 -13.45 25.32 0.01
CA ILE A 158 -14.12 25.03 -1.27
C ILE A 158 -14.97 23.80 -1.07
N LYS A 159 -16.26 24.05 -1.04
CA LYS A 159 -17.33 23.07 -0.84
C LYS A 159 -17.41 22.10 -2.03
N GLU A 160 -17.55 20.84 -1.69
CA GLU A 160 -18.36 19.78 -2.30
C GLU A 160 -17.71 18.76 -3.23
N PHE A 161 -16.61 19.01 -4.00
CA PHE A 161 -16.10 17.98 -4.95
C PHE A 161 -14.59 17.87 -5.11
N PHE A 162 -13.78 18.37 -4.18
CA PHE A 162 -12.33 18.32 -4.36
C PHE A 162 -11.71 17.03 -3.80
N LEU A 163 -11.31 16.16 -4.69
CA LEU A 163 -10.63 14.88 -4.35
C LEU A 163 -9.13 15.03 -4.00
N GLY A 164 -8.59 16.23 -4.00
CA GLY A 164 -7.14 16.43 -3.88
C GLY A 164 -6.36 15.98 -5.14
N SER A 165 -5.21 16.62 -5.39
CA SER A 165 -4.43 16.38 -6.62
C SER A 165 -3.93 14.95 -6.76
N VAL A 166 -3.45 14.34 -5.67
CA VAL A 166 -2.95 12.96 -5.67
C VAL A 166 -4.06 11.97 -5.99
N ALA A 167 -5.19 12.03 -5.27
CA ALA A 167 -6.30 11.12 -5.49
C ALA A 167 -6.89 11.27 -6.90
N ASN A 168 -7.02 12.51 -7.39
CA ASN A 168 -7.50 12.77 -8.74
C ASN A 168 -6.56 12.20 -9.81
N TYR A 169 -5.26 12.40 -9.66
CA TYR A 169 -4.28 11.84 -10.59
C TYR A 169 -4.32 10.31 -10.60
N VAL A 170 -4.32 9.69 -9.41
CA VAL A 170 -4.35 8.21 -9.29
C VAL A 170 -5.62 7.64 -9.91
N LEU A 171 -6.79 8.26 -9.71
CA LEU A 171 -8.05 7.84 -10.32
C LEU A 171 -8.01 7.82 -11.85
N HIS A 172 -7.29 8.76 -12.47
CA HIS A 172 -7.19 8.83 -13.93
C HIS A 172 -6.10 7.94 -14.54
N HIS A 173 -5.11 7.52 -13.78
CA HIS A 173 -3.93 6.82 -14.30
C HIS A 173 -3.75 5.39 -13.80
N ALA A 174 -4.52 4.96 -12.81
CA ALA A 174 -4.46 3.60 -12.32
C ALA A 174 -5.17 2.62 -13.26
N ASN A 175 -4.55 1.46 -13.49
CA ASN A 175 -5.13 0.36 -14.27
C ASN A 175 -5.86 -0.67 -13.38
N ILE A 176 -5.95 -0.40 -12.07
CA ILE A 176 -6.58 -1.26 -11.07
C ILE A 176 -7.63 -0.47 -10.29
N ALA A 177 -8.43 -1.15 -9.47
CA ALA A 177 -9.46 -0.49 -8.68
C ALA A 177 -8.86 0.57 -7.74
N VAL A 178 -9.51 1.74 -7.64
CA VAL A 178 -9.12 2.81 -6.73
C VAL A 178 -10.27 3.12 -5.78
N VAL A 179 -10.00 2.99 -4.50
CA VAL A 179 -10.94 3.32 -3.42
C VAL A 179 -10.47 4.62 -2.77
N VAL A 180 -11.32 5.63 -2.80
CA VAL A 180 -11.02 6.92 -2.18
C VAL A 180 -11.98 7.16 -1.02
N GLN A 181 -11.45 7.16 0.20
CA GLN A 181 -12.21 7.49 1.39
C GLN A 181 -12.11 8.98 1.67
N ARG A 182 -13.27 9.60 1.76
CA ARG A 182 -13.37 11.03 2.12
C ARG A 182 -13.27 11.18 3.63
N MET A 183 -12.19 11.81 4.08
CA MET A 183 -12.01 12.16 5.49
C MET A 183 -12.87 13.38 5.85
N LYS A 184 -13.42 13.40 7.08
CA LYS A 184 -14.31 14.47 7.57
C LYS A 184 -13.54 15.69 8.07
#